data_4e865013e63abf0b7a796687c0ab2955
#
_entry.id   4e865013e63abf0b7a796687c0ab2955
#
_cell.length_a   1.000
_cell.length_b   1.000
_cell.length_c   1.000
_cell.angle_alpha   90.00
_cell.angle_beta   90.00
_cell.angle_gamma   90.00
#
_symmetry.space_group_name_H-M   'P 1'
#
loop_
_entity.id
_entity.type
_entity.pdbx_description
1 polymer ?
#
loop_
_entity_poly.entity_id
_entity_poly.type
_entity_poly.pdbx_seq_one_letter_code
_entity_poly.pdbx_strand_id
1 'polypeptide(L)'
;MFLENNKHKGWIEVICGSMFSGKTEELIRRMKRAQFANLKVEIFKPSIDVRYSEEEVVSHDANAIQSTPVESAQNILLMTSDVDVVGIDEAQFFDEGIVDVCRQLANSGVRVIVAGLDMDYRGVPFGPMPALLVTAEYVTKVHAICVRCGDLAHHSHRLTADDKQVVLGAQDTYQPICRHCFNELTNK
;
A
#
# COMPACT_ATOMS: atom_id res chain seq x y z
N MET A 1 -12.68 10.67 -11.52
CA MET A 1 -11.51 11.35 -12.14
C MET A 1 -11.09 12.45 -11.19
N PHE A 2 -9.98 12.28 -10.51
CA PHE A 2 -9.51 13.25 -9.51
C PHE A 2 -8.86 14.43 -10.23
N LEU A 3 -9.20 15.66 -9.81
CA LEU A 3 -8.56 16.87 -10.32
C LEU A 3 -7.16 16.96 -9.67
N GLU A 4 -6.12 16.82 -10.47
CA GLU A 4 -4.72 16.84 -10.01
C GLU A 4 -4.29 18.21 -9.44
N ASN A 5 -5.05 19.27 -9.69
CA ASN A 5 -4.65 20.65 -9.43
C ASN A 5 -5.58 21.34 -8.43
N ASN A 6 -5.67 20.82 -7.20
CA ASN A 6 -6.41 21.49 -6.13
C ASN A 6 -5.43 21.96 -5.04
N LYS A 7 -4.70 23.04 -5.31
CA LYS A 7 -3.58 23.59 -4.51
C LYS A 7 -3.90 23.93 -3.04
N HIS A 8 -5.13 23.73 -2.58
CA HIS A 8 -5.55 24.16 -1.23
C HIS A 8 -6.33 23.10 -0.45
N LYS A 9 -6.49 21.89 -0.97
CA LYS A 9 -7.22 20.82 -0.29
C LYS A 9 -6.40 19.54 -0.33
N GLY A 10 -5.95 19.11 0.83
CA GLY A 10 -5.42 17.76 1.00
C GLY A 10 -6.54 16.74 1.16
N TRP A 11 -6.23 15.49 0.88
CA TRP A 11 -7.11 14.33 1.08
C TRP A 11 -6.30 13.05 1.16
N ILE A 12 -6.93 11.98 1.61
CA ILE A 12 -6.32 10.66 1.73
C ILE A 12 -6.95 9.71 0.70
N GLU A 13 -6.11 9.03 -0.07
CA GLU A 13 -6.49 7.93 -0.97
C GLU A 13 -5.86 6.64 -0.47
N VAL A 14 -6.64 5.56 -0.40
CA VAL A 14 -6.11 4.24 -0.04
C VAL A 14 -6.28 3.27 -1.20
N ILE A 15 -5.18 2.63 -1.59
CA ILE A 15 -5.13 1.54 -2.56
C ILE A 15 -4.89 0.26 -1.77
N CYS A 16 -5.87 -0.63 -1.74
CA CYS A 16 -5.79 -1.87 -0.97
C CYS A 16 -6.06 -3.11 -1.84
N GLY A 17 -5.72 -4.27 -1.33
CA GLY A 17 -5.96 -5.56 -1.98
C GLY A 17 -4.92 -6.60 -1.62
N SER A 18 -5.05 -7.83 -2.14
CA SER A 18 -4.14 -8.94 -1.90
C SER A 18 -2.74 -8.70 -2.49
N MET A 19 -1.79 -9.54 -2.17
CA MET A 19 -0.52 -9.60 -2.92
C MET A 19 -0.79 -9.85 -4.41
N PHE A 20 0.10 -9.36 -5.27
CA PHE A 20 0.05 -9.47 -6.74
C PHE A 20 -1.17 -8.78 -7.40
N SER A 21 -1.84 -7.86 -6.71
CA SER A 21 -3.02 -7.15 -7.21
C SER A 21 -2.70 -5.82 -7.92
N GLY A 22 -1.43 -5.41 -8.00
CA GLY A 22 -1.04 -4.17 -8.67
C GLY A 22 -1.16 -2.90 -7.80
N LYS A 23 -1.11 -3.02 -6.46
CA LYS A 23 -1.18 -1.86 -5.55
C LYS A 23 -0.03 -0.87 -5.77
N THR A 24 1.20 -1.38 -5.76
CA THR A 24 2.41 -0.57 -5.96
C THR A 24 2.44 0.06 -7.35
N GLU A 25 2.02 -0.68 -8.39
CA GLU A 25 1.87 -0.16 -9.76
C GLU A 25 0.88 1.01 -9.81
N GLU A 26 -0.26 0.89 -9.13
CA GLU A 26 -1.27 1.95 -9.09
C GLU A 26 -0.79 3.16 -8.28
N LEU A 27 -0.07 2.94 -7.17
CA LEU A 27 0.60 4.00 -6.42
C LEU A 27 1.58 4.76 -7.34
N ILE A 28 2.51 4.06 -7.96
CA ILE A 28 3.51 4.65 -8.88
C ILE A 28 2.82 5.41 -10.02
N ARG A 29 1.75 4.85 -10.60
CA ARG A 29 0.98 5.50 -11.65
C ARG A 29 0.40 6.84 -11.20
N ARG A 30 -0.16 6.92 -9.98
CA ARG A 30 -0.69 8.17 -9.41
C ARG A 30 0.41 9.17 -9.11
N MET A 31 1.54 8.71 -8.55
CA MET A 31 2.69 9.56 -8.26
C MET A 31 3.29 10.17 -9.53
N LYS A 32 3.47 9.37 -10.60
CA LYS A 32 3.95 9.86 -11.90
C LYS A 32 3.01 10.92 -12.50
N ARG A 33 1.70 10.74 -12.38
CA ARG A 33 0.73 11.75 -12.83
C ARG A 33 0.88 13.07 -12.08
N ALA A 34 1.11 13.01 -10.77
CA ALA A 34 1.37 14.21 -9.97
C ALA A 34 2.68 14.91 -10.42
N GLN A 35 3.75 14.15 -10.69
CA GLN A 35 4.99 14.70 -11.26
C GLN A 35 4.78 15.37 -12.62
N PHE A 36 3.99 14.77 -13.52
CA PHE A 36 3.63 15.40 -14.80
C PHE A 36 2.81 16.69 -14.63
N ALA A 37 2.09 16.83 -13.51
CA ALA A 37 1.41 18.07 -13.14
C ALA A 37 2.35 19.09 -12.44
N ASN A 38 3.67 18.84 -12.43
CA ASN A 38 4.70 19.63 -11.76
C ASN A 38 4.49 19.79 -10.24
N LEU A 39 3.89 18.78 -9.60
CA LEU A 39 3.77 18.70 -8.15
C LEU A 39 5.01 18.04 -7.55
N LYS A 40 5.43 18.50 -6.38
CA LYS A 40 6.51 17.89 -5.60
C LYS A 40 6.00 16.64 -4.92
N VAL A 41 6.64 15.51 -5.21
CA VAL A 41 6.22 14.20 -4.74
C VAL A 41 7.31 13.51 -3.94
N GLU A 42 6.92 12.84 -2.86
CA GLU A 42 7.80 11.95 -2.08
C GLU A 42 7.10 10.62 -1.82
N ILE A 43 7.85 9.51 -1.81
CA ILE A 43 7.34 8.19 -1.47
C ILE A 43 8.10 7.65 -0.26
N PHE A 44 7.34 7.11 0.69
CA PHE A 44 7.87 6.47 1.89
C PHE A 44 7.46 5.00 1.95
N LYS A 45 8.34 4.18 2.54
CA LYS A 45 8.07 2.78 2.87
C LYS A 45 8.62 2.45 4.26
N PRO A 46 8.07 1.45 4.97
CA PRO A 46 8.63 1.03 6.24
C PRO A 46 9.99 0.36 6.03
N SER A 47 10.97 0.67 6.88
CA SER A 47 12.34 0.11 6.80
C SER A 47 12.41 -1.41 7.00
N ILE A 48 11.36 -2.03 7.56
CA ILE A 48 11.25 -3.49 7.68
C ILE A 48 11.10 -4.20 6.32
N ASP A 49 10.67 -3.50 5.28
CA ASP A 49 10.50 -4.08 3.94
C ASP A 49 11.80 -4.07 3.14
N VAL A 50 12.61 -5.10 3.37
CA VAL A 50 13.92 -5.31 2.69
C VAL A 50 13.84 -6.17 1.42
N ARG A 51 12.62 -6.45 0.90
CA ARG A 51 12.41 -7.32 -0.28
C ARG A 51 12.95 -6.75 -1.58
N TYR A 52 13.09 -5.44 -1.66
CA TYR A 52 13.61 -4.71 -2.83
C TYR A 52 14.74 -3.77 -2.39
N SER A 53 15.52 -3.26 -3.36
CA SER A 53 16.63 -2.34 -3.06
C SER A 53 16.18 -1.22 -2.11
N GLU A 54 17.03 -0.84 -1.17
CA GLU A 54 16.69 0.02 -0.02
C GLU A 54 16.04 1.36 -0.43
N GLU A 55 16.24 1.83 -1.66
CA GLU A 55 15.82 3.16 -2.12
C GLU A 55 14.76 3.16 -3.24
N GLU A 56 14.30 1.99 -3.73
CA GLU A 56 13.36 1.94 -4.86
C GLU A 56 12.07 1.21 -4.51
N VAL A 57 10.93 1.80 -4.84
CA VAL A 57 9.67 1.07 -5.00
C VAL A 57 9.64 0.54 -6.43
N VAL A 58 9.87 -0.77 -6.57
CA VAL A 58 9.92 -1.43 -7.87
C VAL A 58 8.60 -2.13 -8.13
N SER A 59 7.90 -1.74 -9.20
CA SER A 59 6.85 -2.58 -9.76
C SER A 59 7.48 -3.76 -10.50
N HIS A 60 6.74 -4.85 -10.70
CA HIS A 60 7.19 -6.02 -11.49
C HIS A 60 7.63 -5.65 -12.92
N ASP A 61 7.27 -4.48 -13.42
CA ASP A 61 7.60 -3.95 -14.76
C ASP A 61 8.80 -2.97 -14.78
N ALA A 62 9.70 -3.00 -13.81
CA ALA A 62 10.90 -2.16 -13.72
C ALA A 62 10.65 -0.63 -13.69
N ASN A 63 9.43 -0.20 -13.36
CA ASN A 63 9.09 1.21 -13.19
C ASN A 63 9.39 1.63 -11.74
N ALA A 64 10.66 1.92 -11.44
CA ALA A 64 11.07 2.39 -10.13
C ALA A 64 10.78 3.88 -9.95
N ILE A 65 10.26 4.27 -8.79
CA ILE A 65 10.36 5.62 -8.24
C ILE A 65 11.15 5.51 -6.95
N GLN A 66 12.07 6.44 -6.75
CA GLN A 66 12.85 6.50 -5.51
C GLN A 66 11.92 6.61 -4.29
N SER A 67 12.13 5.80 -3.28
CA SER A 67 11.36 5.81 -2.04
C SER A 67 12.30 5.92 -0.84
N THR A 68 11.86 6.63 0.18
CA THR A 68 12.60 6.82 1.41
C THR A 68 12.14 5.80 2.46
N PRO A 69 12.99 4.84 2.87
CA PRO A 69 12.67 3.96 3.98
C PRO A 69 12.67 4.75 5.30
N VAL A 70 11.67 4.52 6.14
CA VAL A 70 11.51 5.19 7.43
C VAL A 70 11.26 4.17 8.54
N GLU A 71 11.80 4.42 9.74
CA GLU A 71 11.65 3.53 10.89
C GLU A 71 10.30 3.68 11.59
N SER A 72 9.70 4.86 11.53
CA SER A 72 8.40 5.15 12.14
C SER A 72 7.56 6.08 11.27
N ALA A 73 6.24 6.04 11.47
CA ALA A 73 5.31 6.93 10.78
C ALA A 73 5.63 8.43 11.00
N GLN A 74 6.08 8.80 12.21
CA GLN A 74 6.39 10.18 12.57
C GLN A 74 7.55 10.77 11.76
N ASN A 75 8.50 9.95 11.29
CA ASN A 75 9.61 10.41 10.48
C ASN A 75 9.15 11.02 9.15
N ILE A 76 7.99 10.59 8.63
CA ILE A 76 7.40 11.14 7.42
C ILE A 76 7.12 12.64 7.56
N LEU A 77 6.57 13.08 8.71
CA LEU A 77 6.25 14.50 8.95
C LEU A 77 7.48 15.39 8.94
N LEU A 78 8.63 14.87 9.38
CA LEU A 78 9.89 15.62 9.41
C LEU A 78 10.46 15.87 8.01
N MET A 79 10.08 15.04 7.04
CA MET A 79 10.64 15.04 5.68
C MET A 79 9.70 15.67 4.63
N THR A 80 8.51 16.14 5.03
CA THR A 80 7.45 16.57 4.10
C THR A 80 7.13 18.05 4.18
N SER A 81 8.09 18.92 4.58
CA SER A 81 7.85 20.36 4.76
C SER A 81 7.54 21.14 3.47
N ASP A 82 7.90 20.61 2.30
CA ASP A 82 7.71 21.27 0.99
C ASP A 82 7.30 20.24 -0.08
N VAL A 83 6.23 19.47 0.19
CA VAL A 83 5.74 18.39 -0.65
C VAL A 83 4.25 18.59 -0.92
N ASP A 84 3.83 18.43 -2.17
CA ASP A 84 2.42 18.52 -2.58
C ASP A 84 1.69 17.17 -2.48
N VAL A 85 2.42 16.07 -2.74
CA VAL A 85 1.86 14.71 -2.75
C VAL A 85 2.80 13.73 -2.05
N VAL A 86 2.26 13.01 -1.09
CA VAL A 86 2.96 11.94 -0.36
C VAL A 86 2.40 10.58 -0.75
N GLY A 87 3.28 9.67 -1.19
CA GLY A 87 3.01 8.26 -1.36
C GLY A 87 3.50 7.45 -0.16
N ILE A 88 2.73 6.47 0.28
CA ILE A 88 3.12 5.55 1.36
C ILE A 88 2.87 4.14 0.85
N ASP A 89 3.92 3.34 0.67
CA ASP A 89 3.80 1.94 0.27
C ASP A 89 3.94 1.00 1.47
N GLU A 90 3.41 -0.22 1.33
CA GLU A 90 3.42 -1.28 2.34
C GLU A 90 2.91 -0.82 3.73
N ALA A 91 1.84 -0.02 3.71
CA ALA A 91 1.33 0.69 4.89
C ALA A 91 0.92 -0.23 6.05
N GLN A 92 0.59 -1.50 5.80
CA GLN A 92 0.26 -2.49 6.83
C GLN A 92 1.39 -2.79 7.81
N PHE A 93 2.62 -2.41 7.48
CA PHE A 93 3.79 -2.62 8.35
C PHE A 93 4.14 -1.42 9.23
N PHE A 94 3.46 -0.30 9.08
CA PHE A 94 3.58 0.82 10.00
C PHE A 94 2.82 0.59 11.31
N ASP A 95 3.19 1.33 12.33
CA ASP A 95 2.41 1.45 13.56
C ASP A 95 1.10 2.24 13.35
N GLU A 96 0.19 2.19 14.34
CA GLU A 96 -1.10 2.90 14.28
C GLU A 96 -0.97 4.42 14.12
N GLY A 97 0.19 4.99 14.45
CA GLY A 97 0.48 6.43 14.30
C GLY A 97 0.43 6.90 12.84
N ILE A 98 0.55 5.99 11.87
CA ILE A 98 0.45 6.34 10.44
C ILE A 98 -0.89 7.00 10.08
N VAL A 99 -1.97 6.64 10.77
CA VAL A 99 -3.31 7.22 10.54
C VAL A 99 -3.32 8.70 10.88
N ASP A 100 -2.74 9.07 12.02
CA ASP A 100 -2.65 10.47 12.43
C ASP A 100 -1.67 11.26 11.56
N VAL A 101 -0.58 10.65 11.12
CA VAL A 101 0.35 11.25 10.15
C VAL A 101 -0.37 11.58 8.84
N CYS A 102 -1.13 10.63 8.27
CA CYS A 102 -1.92 10.87 7.06
C CYS A 102 -2.93 12.01 7.24
N ARG A 103 -3.63 12.06 8.40
CA ARG A 103 -4.57 13.15 8.72
C ARG A 103 -3.87 14.52 8.81
N GLN A 104 -2.72 14.59 9.49
CA GLN A 104 -1.97 15.84 9.63
C GLN A 104 -1.51 16.36 8.26
N LEU A 105 -0.97 15.49 7.41
CA LEU A 105 -0.58 15.82 6.04
C LEU A 105 -1.76 16.34 5.21
N ALA A 106 -2.88 15.61 5.21
CA ALA A 106 -4.08 16.00 4.49
C ALA A 106 -4.64 17.33 4.99
N ASN A 107 -4.69 17.54 6.32
CA ASN A 107 -5.14 18.79 6.93
C ASN A 107 -4.22 19.99 6.58
N SER A 108 -2.93 19.73 6.28
CA SER A 108 -2.01 20.77 5.81
C SER A 108 -2.07 21.00 4.29
N GLY A 109 -2.99 20.35 3.58
CA GLY A 109 -3.18 20.55 2.14
C GLY A 109 -2.43 19.56 1.26
N VAL A 110 -1.75 18.56 1.82
CA VAL A 110 -1.02 17.51 1.09
C VAL A 110 -1.97 16.42 0.61
N ARG A 111 -1.84 15.99 -0.62
CA ARG A 111 -2.49 14.79 -1.14
C ARG A 111 -1.73 13.55 -0.66
N VAL A 112 -2.38 12.67 0.08
CA VAL A 112 -1.77 11.45 0.63
C VAL A 112 -2.32 10.23 -0.10
N ILE A 113 -1.42 9.40 -0.66
CA ILE A 113 -1.78 8.17 -1.39
C ILE A 113 -1.12 7.00 -0.69
N VAL A 114 -1.94 6.15 -0.07
CA VAL A 114 -1.50 5.01 0.72
C VAL A 114 -1.75 3.72 -0.05
N ALA A 115 -0.76 2.84 -0.10
CA ALA A 115 -0.90 1.48 -0.65
C ALA A 115 -0.57 0.44 0.43
N GLY A 116 -1.39 -0.61 0.54
CA GLY A 116 -1.15 -1.66 1.53
C GLY A 116 -2.07 -2.88 1.41
N LEU A 117 -1.67 -3.97 2.06
CA LEU A 117 -2.47 -5.18 2.20
C LEU A 117 -3.61 -4.93 3.19
N ASP A 118 -4.84 -5.11 2.77
CA ASP A 118 -6.02 -4.95 3.65
C ASP A 118 -6.21 -6.12 4.63
N MET A 119 -5.72 -7.31 4.27
CA MET A 119 -5.78 -8.52 5.09
C MET A 119 -4.43 -9.24 5.11
N ASP A 120 -4.15 -9.92 6.22
CA ASP A 120 -3.03 -10.85 6.33
C ASP A 120 -3.35 -12.21 5.63
N TYR A 121 -2.42 -13.17 5.69
CA TYR A 121 -2.56 -14.48 5.07
C TYR A 121 -3.71 -15.33 5.65
N ARG A 122 -4.22 -15.00 6.84
CA ARG A 122 -5.38 -15.65 7.47
C ARG A 122 -6.70 -15.02 7.07
N GLY A 123 -6.68 -13.95 6.26
CA GLY A 123 -7.87 -13.19 5.89
C GLY A 123 -8.36 -12.27 7.00
N VAL A 124 -7.50 -11.92 7.97
CA VAL A 124 -7.79 -11.01 9.08
C VAL A 124 -7.31 -9.60 8.71
N PRO A 125 -8.03 -8.52 9.11
CA PRO A 125 -7.59 -7.15 8.86
C PRO A 125 -6.16 -6.92 9.32
N PHE A 126 -5.35 -6.20 8.51
CA PHE A 126 -3.91 -6.11 8.73
C PHE A 126 -3.48 -4.72 9.20
N GLY A 127 -2.86 -4.67 10.40
CA GLY A 127 -2.25 -3.46 10.97
C GLY A 127 -3.17 -2.24 10.93
N PRO A 128 -2.66 -1.06 10.59
CA PRO A 128 -3.43 0.19 10.56
C PRO A 128 -4.39 0.30 9.37
N MET A 129 -4.39 -0.66 8.43
CA MET A 129 -5.19 -0.57 7.20
C MET A 129 -6.68 -0.36 7.42
N PRO A 130 -7.37 -1.02 8.40
CA PRO A 130 -8.79 -0.75 8.65
C PRO A 130 -9.06 0.72 9.02
N ALA A 131 -8.22 1.32 9.84
CA ALA A 131 -8.37 2.71 10.25
C ALA A 131 -8.06 3.67 9.07
N LEU A 132 -7.05 3.37 8.26
CA LEU A 132 -6.75 4.11 7.04
C LEU A 132 -7.91 4.06 6.03
N LEU A 133 -8.50 2.88 5.81
CA LEU A 133 -9.65 2.70 4.91
C LEU A 133 -10.88 3.52 5.35
N VAL A 134 -11.14 3.59 6.66
CA VAL A 134 -12.26 4.37 7.21
C VAL A 134 -11.99 5.88 7.14
N THR A 135 -10.71 6.28 7.27
CA THR A 135 -10.32 7.69 7.30
C THR A 135 -10.25 8.33 5.91
N ALA A 136 -9.96 7.52 4.88
CA ALA A 136 -9.73 7.98 3.51
C ALA A 136 -11.01 8.53 2.85
N GLU A 137 -10.87 9.63 2.08
CA GLU A 137 -11.91 10.13 1.19
C GLU A 137 -12.11 9.21 -0.02
N TYR A 138 -11.05 8.54 -0.47
CA TYR A 138 -11.11 7.67 -1.65
C TYR A 138 -10.46 6.32 -1.37
N VAL A 139 -11.19 5.26 -1.66
CA VAL A 139 -10.70 3.88 -1.53
C VAL A 139 -10.76 3.19 -2.89
N THR A 140 -9.66 2.59 -3.29
CA THR A 140 -9.55 1.75 -4.48
C THR A 140 -9.12 0.35 -4.06
N LYS A 141 -10.00 -0.63 -4.19
CA LYS A 141 -9.66 -2.02 -3.96
C LYS A 141 -9.29 -2.69 -5.27
N VAL A 142 -8.02 -3.08 -5.39
CA VAL A 142 -7.48 -3.79 -6.56
C VAL A 142 -7.44 -5.30 -6.30
N HIS A 143 -7.50 -6.10 -7.36
CA HIS A 143 -7.60 -7.55 -7.29
C HIS A 143 -6.53 -8.21 -8.14
N ALA A 144 -5.99 -9.32 -7.65
CA ALA A 144 -5.22 -10.24 -8.45
C ALA A 144 -6.13 -11.27 -9.13
N ILE A 145 -5.54 -12.19 -9.86
CA ILE A 145 -6.26 -13.35 -10.43
C ILE A 145 -5.97 -14.58 -9.55
N CYS A 146 -7.02 -15.30 -9.19
CA CYS A 146 -6.91 -16.54 -8.43
C CYS A 146 -6.16 -17.61 -9.23
N VAL A 147 -5.02 -18.06 -8.72
CA VAL A 147 -4.19 -19.07 -9.41
C VAL A 147 -4.84 -20.44 -9.48
N ARG A 148 -5.92 -20.70 -8.70
CA ARG A 148 -6.62 -21.99 -8.69
C ARG A 148 -7.80 -22.05 -9.67
N CYS A 149 -8.58 -20.99 -9.80
CA CYS A 149 -9.81 -21.03 -10.59
C CYS A 149 -9.95 -19.90 -11.61
N GLY A 150 -9.02 -18.92 -11.65
CA GLY A 150 -9.06 -17.80 -12.60
C GLY A 150 -10.00 -16.65 -12.22
N ASP A 151 -10.70 -16.70 -11.09
CA ASP A 151 -11.58 -15.64 -10.61
C ASP A 151 -10.78 -14.51 -9.92
N LEU A 152 -11.46 -13.41 -9.56
CA LEU A 152 -10.82 -12.31 -8.83
C LEU A 152 -10.34 -12.75 -7.44
N ALA A 153 -9.06 -12.56 -7.18
CA ALA A 153 -8.43 -12.90 -5.91
C ALA A 153 -8.49 -11.76 -4.90
N HIS A 154 -8.85 -12.10 -3.67
CA HIS A 154 -8.94 -11.18 -2.54
C HIS A 154 -8.03 -11.55 -1.37
N HIS A 155 -7.47 -12.77 -1.37
CA HIS A 155 -6.67 -13.31 -0.27
C HIS A 155 -5.25 -13.59 -0.75
N SER A 156 -4.29 -13.38 0.15
CA SER A 156 -2.88 -13.75 -0.01
C SER A 156 -2.66 -15.06 0.76
N HIS A 157 -2.82 -16.20 0.11
CA HIS A 157 -2.63 -17.50 0.73
C HIS A 157 -1.15 -17.81 0.89
N ARG A 158 -0.71 -18.14 2.11
CA ARG A 158 0.66 -18.55 2.41
C ARG A 158 0.88 -20.01 2.09
N LEU A 159 1.98 -20.33 1.40
CA LEU A 159 2.36 -21.68 1.00
C LEU A 159 3.22 -22.39 2.05
N THR A 160 3.85 -21.65 2.94
CA THR A 160 4.74 -22.17 3.99
C THR A 160 4.01 -22.36 5.32
N ALA A 161 4.42 -23.35 6.12
CA ALA A 161 3.84 -23.66 7.44
C ALA A 161 4.42 -22.79 8.58
N ASP A 162 4.69 -21.51 8.32
CA ASP A 162 5.18 -20.56 9.34
C ASP A 162 3.98 -19.80 9.93
N ASP A 163 3.84 -19.81 11.27
CA ASP A 163 2.74 -19.17 11.99
C ASP A 163 2.95 -17.65 12.26
N LYS A 164 4.12 -17.11 11.93
CA LYS A 164 4.37 -15.68 12.08
C LYS A 164 3.45 -14.88 11.18
N GLN A 165 2.89 -13.78 11.68
CA GLN A 165 2.01 -12.91 10.89
C GLN A 165 2.73 -12.35 9.66
N VAL A 166 3.99 -11.93 9.83
CA VAL A 166 4.83 -11.39 8.78
C VAL A 166 5.91 -12.40 8.41
N VAL A 167 5.85 -12.90 7.17
CA VAL A 167 6.94 -13.64 6.51
C VAL A 167 7.23 -12.90 5.23
N LEU A 168 8.43 -12.35 5.11
CA LEU A 168 8.86 -11.66 3.90
C LEU A 168 9.07 -12.69 2.78
N GLY A 169 8.45 -12.46 1.64
CA GLY A 169 8.53 -13.36 0.49
C GLY A 169 7.66 -12.90 -0.67
N ALA A 170 7.85 -13.51 -1.81
CA ALA A 170 7.14 -13.21 -3.05
C ALA A 170 6.35 -14.45 -3.55
N GLN A 171 6.41 -14.75 -4.85
CA GLN A 171 5.61 -15.81 -5.49
C GLN A 171 5.90 -17.24 -5.02
N ASP A 172 7.04 -17.49 -4.43
CA ASP A 172 7.44 -18.76 -3.81
C ASP A 172 6.82 -18.97 -2.42
N THR A 173 6.41 -17.88 -1.76
CA THR A 173 5.87 -17.88 -0.39
C THR A 173 4.38 -17.66 -0.33
N TYR A 174 3.82 -16.89 -1.27
CA TYR A 174 2.41 -16.51 -1.32
C TYR A 174 1.80 -16.69 -2.70
N GLN A 175 0.49 -16.95 -2.72
CA GLN A 175 -0.30 -16.98 -3.95
C GLN A 175 -1.64 -16.25 -3.76
N PRO A 176 -2.11 -15.52 -4.80
CA PRO A 176 -3.42 -14.87 -4.75
C PRO A 176 -4.53 -15.90 -5.00
N ILE A 177 -5.53 -15.92 -4.13
CA ILE A 177 -6.70 -16.78 -4.28
C ILE A 177 -8.01 -16.08 -3.99
N CYS A 178 -9.10 -16.54 -4.59
CA CYS A 178 -10.44 -16.02 -4.34
C CYS A 178 -10.99 -16.52 -2.99
N ARG A 179 -12.07 -15.95 -2.51
CA ARG A 179 -12.73 -16.33 -1.24
C ARG A 179 -13.14 -17.81 -1.21
N HIS A 180 -13.67 -18.32 -2.31
CA HIS A 180 -14.10 -19.72 -2.39
C HIS A 180 -12.92 -20.67 -2.21
N CYS A 181 -11.85 -20.49 -2.99
CA CYS A 181 -10.64 -21.31 -2.89
C CYS A 181 -9.92 -21.16 -1.54
N PHE A 182 -9.98 -19.98 -0.92
CA PHE A 182 -9.44 -19.75 0.42
C PHE A 182 -10.17 -20.58 1.46
N ASN A 183 -11.51 -20.55 1.47
CA ASN A 183 -12.33 -21.33 2.41
C ASN A 183 -12.14 -22.83 2.25
N GLU A 184 -11.97 -23.34 1.03
CA GLU A 184 -11.67 -24.76 0.79
C GLU A 184 -10.32 -25.21 1.38
N LEU A 185 -9.34 -24.30 1.47
CA LEU A 185 -8.02 -24.60 2.01
C LEU A 185 -7.96 -24.47 3.53
N THR A 186 -8.71 -23.54 4.11
CA THR A 186 -8.65 -23.20 5.53
C THR A 186 -9.65 -23.98 6.40
N ASN A 187 -10.74 -24.52 5.83
CA ASN A 187 -11.77 -25.29 6.53
C ASN A 187 -11.56 -26.82 6.44
N LYS A 188 -10.31 -27.27 6.28
CA LYS A 188 -9.96 -28.70 6.31
C LYS A 188 -9.55 -29.15 7.69
#